data_7241b7886438e33e42887ec02257861f
#
_entry.id   7241b7886438e33e42887ec02257861f
#
_cell.length_a   1.000
_cell.length_b   1.000
_cell.length_c   1.000
_cell.angle_alpha   90.00
_cell.angle_beta   90.00
_cell.angle_gamma   90.00
#
_symmetry.space_group_name_H-M   'P 1'
#
loop_
_entity.id
_entity.type
_entity.pdbx_description
1 polymer ?
#
loop_
_entity_poly.entity_id
_entity_poly.type
_entity_poly.pdbx_seq_one_letter_code
_entity_poly.pdbx_strand_id
1 'polypeptide(L)'
;SIANNIEEIIPVHRARWYNNGNWPNSTVNWESRINTMENFSTNRRSYAINHIKNQFDLPNIAQTSLNIIPEGAGSIQLNTLKIIESGWNGYYFPTIPIEARAIPNEGFQFSSWLEFPDSNATIHVQVTDPFTLTAVFIPTNLSSGTTVINEINYNSSDDYNSDDWVELINPGEIEIDISDWILKDDDN
;
A
#
# COMPACT_ATOMS: atom_id res chain seq x y z
N SER A 1 -27.05 2.65 9.96
CA SER A 1 -27.06 2.48 8.49
C SER A 1 -27.68 3.73 7.86
N ILE A 2 -27.24 4.13 6.68
CA ILE A 2 -27.83 5.27 5.93
C ILE A 2 -29.32 5.00 5.67
N ALA A 3 -29.70 3.75 5.41
CA ALA A 3 -31.09 3.34 5.21
C ALA A 3 -31.99 3.73 6.40
N ASN A 4 -31.52 3.51 7.62
CA ASN A 4 -32.28 3.85 8.83
C ASN A 4 -32.44 5.37 9.00
N ASN A 5 -31.43 6.16 8.57
CA ASN A 5 -31.49 7.62 8.69
C ASN A 5 -32.51 8.28 7.76
N ILE A 6 -32.89 7.62 6.67
CA ILE A 6 -33.85 8.16 5.70
C ILE A 6 -35.25 7.50 5.79
N GLU A 7 -35.39 6.45 6.58
CA GLU A 7 -36.65 5.70 6.72
C GLU A 7 -37.81 6.60 7.11
N GLU A 8 -37.61 7.51 8.06
CA GLU A 8 -38.64 8.46 8.51
C GLU A 8 -39.09 9.45 7.42
N ILE A 9 -38.24 9.69 6.42
CA ILE A 9 -38.52 10.63 5.33
C ILE A 9 -39.26 9.94 4.18
N ILE A 10 -39.21 8.62 4.08
CA ILE A 10 -39.83 7.86 2.98
C ILE A 10 -41.33 8.13 2.83
N PRO A 11 -42.15 8.15 3.90
CA PRO A 11 -43.59 8.45 3.77
C PRO A 11 -43.85 9.85 3.23
N VAL A 12 -43.08 10.85 3.64
CA VAL A 12 -43.24 12.24 3.19
C VAL A 12 -42.82 12.36 1.72
N HIS A 13 -41.73 11.72 1.37
CA HIS A 13 -41.22 11.68 -0.01
C HIS A 13 -42.22 10.99 -0.94
N ARG A 14 -42.82 9.88 -0.49
CA ARG A 14 -43.89 9.18 -1.19
C ARG A 14 -45.08 10.06 -1.42
N ALA A 15 -45.59 10.75 -0.38
CA ALA A 15 -46.75 11.63 -0.49
C ALA A 15 -46.54 12.72 -1.56
N ARG A 16 -45.30 13.18 -1.73
CA ARG A 16 -44.96 14.22 -2.70
C ARG A 16 -44.84 13.70 -4.14
N TRP A 17 -44.32 12.46 -4.34
CA TRP A 17 -43.89 11.97 -5.65
C TRP A 17 -44.64 10.72 -6.14
N TYR A 18 -45.68 10.28 -5.45
CA TYR A 18 -46.40 9.03 -5.70
C TYR A 18 -46.90 8.89 -7.14
N ASN A 19 -47.27 9.98 -7.79
CA ASN A 19 -47.87 9.95 -9.14
C ASN A 19 -46.85 9.71 -10.28
N ASN A 20 -45.56 9.63 -10.01
CA ASN A 20 -44.49 9.45 -11.03
C ASN A 20 -44.04 7.98 -11.22
N GLY A 21 -44.78 7.01 -10.75
CA GLY A 21 -44.76 5.59 -11.20
C GLY A 21 -43.57 4.71 -10.78
N ASN A 22 -42.45 5.26 -10.31
CA ASN A 22 -41.23 4.51 -10.07
C ASN A 22 -40.73 4.46 -8.61
N TRP A 23 -41.51 4.99 -7.69
CA TRP A 23 -41.16 5.04 -6.27
C TRP A 23 -41.79 3.89 -5.47
N PRO A 24 -41.12 3.43 -4.40
CA PRO A 24 -41.68 2.44 -3.50
C PRO A 24 -43.06 2.92 -3.00
N ASN A 25 -44.08 2.10 -3.20
CA ASN A 25 -45.46 2.46 -2.81
C ASN A 25 -45.80 2.12 -1.35
N SER A 26 -44.82 1.64 -0.59
CA SER A 26 -44.93 1.40 0.87
C SER A 26 -43.54 1.32 1.51
N THR A 27 -43.47 1.44 2.84
CA THR A 27 -42.22 1.16 3.59
C THR A 27 -41.72 -0.27 3.37
N VAL A 28 -42.65 -1.24 3.31
CA VAL A 28 -42.33 -2.65 2.98
C VAL A 28 -41.64 -2.76 1.60
N ASN A 29 -42.08 -1.97 0.64
CA ASN A 29 -41.47 -1.94 -0.71
C ASN A 29 -40.10 -1.29 -0.69
N TRP A 30 -39.90 -0.29 0.15
CA TRP A 30 -38.62 0.33 0.41
C TRP A 30 -37.60 -0.66 1.03
N GLU A 31 -37.99 -1.33 2.11
CA GLU A 31 -37.20 -2.36 2.78
C GLU A 31 -36.83 -3.50 1.82
N SER A 32 -37.79 -3.96 1.01
CA SER A 32 -37.53 -4.99 0.00
C SER A 32 -36.47 -4.57 -1.02
N ARG A 33 -36.44 -3.28 -1.40
CA ARG A 33 -35.42 -2.76 -2.31
C ARG A 33 -34.06 -2.63 -1.65
N ILE A 34 -34.00 -2.21 -0.39
CA ILE A 34 -32.76 -2.22 0.40
C ILE A 34 -32.23 -3.64 0.51
N ASN A 35 -33.04 -4.60 0.89
CA ASN A 35 -32.66 -6.01 0.97
C ASN A 35 -32.14 -6.55 -0.38
N THR A 36 -32.74 -6.11 -1.50
CA THR A 36 -32.25 -6.48 -2.84
C THR A 36 -30.85 -5.93 -3.11
N MET A 37 -30.58 -4.66 -2.73
CA MET A 37 -29.25 -4.05 -2.87
C MET A 37 -28.23 -4.72 -1.96
N GLU A 38 -28.58 -5.03 -0.74
CA GLU A 38 -27.70 -5.74 0.21
C GLU A 38 -27.39 -7.14 -0.29
N ASN A 39 -28.39 -7.90 -0.74
CA ASN A 39 -28.20 -9.21 -1.36
C ASN A 39 -27.32 -9.13 -2.61
N PHE A 40 -27.51 -8.12 -3.45
CA PHE A 40 -26.66 -7.90 -4.60
C PHE A 40 -25.21 -7.61 -4.18
N SER A 41 -25.01 -6.72 -3.23
CA SER A 41 -23.68 -6.37 -2.71
C SER A 41 -22.96 -7.60 -2.15
N THR A 42 -23.67 -8.39 -1.33
CA THR A 42 -23.13 -9.60 -0.70
C THR A 42 -22.74 -10.66 -1.72
N ASN A 43 -23.58 -10.87 -2.75
CA ASN A 43 -23.38 -11.95 -3.73
C ASN A 43 -22.55 -11.52 -4.95
N ARG A 44 -22.38 -10.22 -5.18
CA ARG A 44 -21.72 -9.66 -6.36
C ARG A 44 -20.37 -10.30 -6.63
N ARG A 45 -19.56 -10.47 -5.57
CA ARG A 45 -18.21 -11.02 -5.70
C ARG A 45 -18.22 -12.44 -6.26
N SER A 46 -19.04 -13.32 -5.72
CA SER A 46 -19.11 -14.71 -6.17
C SER A 46 -19.62 -14.81 -7.60
N TYR A 47 -20.63 -14.03 -7.95
CA TYR A 47 -21.13 -13.97 -9.33
C TYR A 47 -20.07 -13.45 -10.30
N ALA A 48 -19.38 -12.37 -9.96
CA ALA A 48 -18.33 -11.80 -10.82
C ALA A 48 -17.19 -12.82 -11.05
N ILE A 49 -16.73 -13.50 -10.00
CA ILE A 49 -15.70 -14.55 -10.11
C ILE A 49 -16.18 -15.67 -11.02
N ASN A 50 -17.41 -16.17 -10.81
CA ASN A 50 -17.95 -17.24 -11.63
C ASN A 50 -18.14 -16.84 -13.10
N HIS A 51 -18.57 -15.61 -13.37
CA HIS A 51 -18.69 -15.12 -14.74
C HIS A 51 -17.32 -15.07 -15.43
N ILE A 52 -16.28 -14.54 -14.74
CA ILE A 52 -14.92 -14.49 -15.27
C ILE A 52 -14.39 -15.90 -15.51
N LYS A 53 -14.54 -16.81 -14.54
CA LYS A 53 -14.16 -18.22 -14.70
C LYS A 53 -14.76 -18.85 -15.94
N ASN A 54 -16.07 -18.73 -16.09
CA ASN A 54 -16.79 -19.37 -17.17
C ASN A 54 -16.48 -18.73 -18.52
N GLN A 55 -16.26 -17.40 -18.57
CA GLN A 55 -15.96 -16.69 -19.81
C GLN A 55 -14.57 -17.04 -20.35
N PHE A 56 -13.59 -17.26 -19.47
CA PHE A 56 -12.18 -17.47 -19.82
C PHE A 56 -11.68 -18.89 -19.52
N ASP A 57 -12.56 -19.79 -19.16
CA ASP A 57 -12.23 -21.20 -18.78
C ASP A 57 -11.11 -21.28 -17.74
N LEU A 58 -11.24 -20.45 -16.68
CA LEU A 58 -10.24 -20.38 -15.62
C LEU A 58 -10.52 -21.36 -14.48
N PRO A 59 -9.48 -21.83 -13.77
CA PRO A 59 -9.63 -22.66 -12.58
C PRO A 59 -10.28 -21.88 -11.42
N ASN A 60 -10.42 -22.53 -10.27
CA ASN A 60 -10.84 -21.85 -9.05
C ASN A 60 -9.79 -20.82 -8.61
N ILE A 61 -10.25 -19.78 -7.94
CA ILE A 61 -9.36 -18.79 -7.34
C ILE A 61 -8.55 -19.40 -6.21
N ALA A 62 -7.31 -18.98 -6.09
CA ALA A 62 -6.39 -19.35 -5.02
C ALA A 62 -6.28 -18.22 -3.99
N GLN A 63 -6.18 -18.59 -2.72
CA GLN A 63 -5.89 -17.62 -1.67
C GLN A 63 -4.43 -17.19 -1.75
N THR A 64 -4.21 -15.89 -1.69
CA THR A 64 -2.87 -15.26 -1.75
C THR A 64 -2.67 -14.45 -0.49
N SER A 65 -1.57 -14.70 0.23
CA SER A 65 -1.16 -13.96 1.42
C SER A 65 0.14 -13.22 1.14
N LEU A 66 0.22 -11.97 1.57
CA LEU A 66 1.41 -11.13 1.41
C LEU A 66 1.92 -10.66 2.76
N ASN A 67 3.23 -10.79 2.97
CA ASN A 67 3.89 -10.36 4.18
C ASN A 67 5.05 -9.41 3.87
N ILE A 68 5.33 -8.53 4.83
CA ILE A 68 6.41 -7.55 4.77
C ILE A 68 7.24 -7.70 6.04
N ILE A 69 8.54 -7.94 5.91
CA ILE A 69 9.45 -8.11 7.03
C ILE A 69 10.66 -7.17 6.88
N PRO A 70 10.96 -6.33 7.90
CA PRO A 70 10.11 -6.02 9.04
C PRO A 70 8.87 -5.20 8.63
N GLU A 71 7.84 -5.22 9.46
CA GLU A 71 6.63 -4.43 9.22
C GLU A 71 6.98 -2.94 9.11
N GLY A 72 6.39 -2.26 8.13
CA GLY A 72 6.68 -0.84 7.87
C GLY A 72 7.96 -0.57 7.06
N ALA A 73 8.77 -1.59 6.74
CA ALA A 73 10.02 -1.40 5.98
C ALA A 73 9.82 -1.16 4.47
N GLY A 74 8.64 -1.38 3.95
CA GLY A 74 8.36 -1.22 2.54
C GLY A 74 6.91 -1.53 2.18
N SER A 75 6.68 -1.77 0.90
CA SER A 75 5.40 -2.17 0.35
C SER A 75 5.58 -3.20 -0.76
N ILE A 76 4.52 -3.96 -1.03
CA ILE A 76 4.46 -4.88 -2.18
C ILE A 76 3.44 -4.33 -3.16
N GLN A 77 3.85 -4.16 -4.40
CA GLN A 77 2.94 -3.86 -5.50
C GLN A 77 2.65 -5.15 -6.26
N LEU A 78 1.37 -5.58 -6.28
CA LEU A 78 0.88 -6.66 -7.12
C LEU A 78 0.17 -6.08 -8.34
N ASN A 79 0.75 -6.23 -9.52
CA ASN A 79 0.28 -5.54 -10.72
C ASN A 79 0.09 -4.04 -10.44
N THR A 80 -1.15 -3.57 -10.33
CA THR A 80 -1.48 -2.17 -10.04
C THR A 80 -1.85 -1.89 -8.58
N LEU A 81 -1.98 -2.93 -7.75
CA LEU A 81 -2.39 -2.79 -6.35
C LEU A 81 -1.17 -2.65 -5.44
N LYS A 82 -1.06 -1.51 -4.75
CA LYS A 82 -0.02 -1.28 -3.74
C LYS A 82 -0.53 -1.70 -2.36
N ILE A 83 0.19 -2.59 -1.72
CA ILE A 83 -0.10 -3.17 -0.41
C ILE A 83 0.98 -2.74 0.56
N ILE A 84 0.59 -2.06 1.63
CA ILE A 84 1.49 -1.50 2.65
C ILE A 84 1.40 -2.24 3.98
N GLU A 85 0.36 -3.07 4.17
CA GLU A 85 0.12 -3.81 5.39
C GLU A 85 0.63 -5.24 5.25
N SER A 86 1.38 -5.71 6.24
CA SER A 86 1.76 -7.13 6.34
C SER A 86 0.55 -7.99 6.70
N GLY A 87 0.51 -9.22 6.23
CA GLY A 87 -0.62 -10.13 6.46
C GLY A 87 -1.84 -9.88 5.56
N TRP A 88 -1.68 -9.10 4.48
CA TRP A 88 -2.75 -8.90 3.51
C TRP A 88 -3.17 -10.21 2.84
N ASN A 89 -4.47 -10.38 2.62
CA ASN A 89 -5.04 -11.53 1.97
C ASN A 89 -5.92 -11.15 0.78
N GLY A 90 -5.74 -11.85 -0.33
CA GLY A 90 -6.51 -11.68 -1.55
C GLY A 90 -6.75 -12.99 -2.29
N TYR A 91 -7.29 -12.89 -3.49
CA TYR A 91 -7.57 -14.04 -4.34
C TYR A 91 -7.17 -13.74 -5.77
N TYR A 92 -6.48 -14.71 -6.39
CA TYR A 92 -6.03 -14.63 -7.78
C TYR A 92 -6.35 -15.93 -8.52
N PHE A 93 -6.35 -15.87 -9.84
CA PHE A 93 -6.49 -17.06 -10.67
C PHE A 93 -5.10 -17.70 -10.89
N PRO A 94 -4.90 -18.98 -10.54
CA PRO A 94 -3.58 -19.63 -10.58
C PRO A 94 -2.91 -19.65 -11.95
N THR A 95 -3.70 -19.63 -13.03
CA THR A 95 -3.19 -19.69 -14.41
C THR A 95 -2.77 -18.33 -14.96
N ILE A 96 -3.07 -17.24 -14.26
CA ILE A 96 -2.72 -15.88 -14.68
C ILE A 96 -1.48 -15.43 -13.90
N PRO A 97 -0.34 -15.23 -14.58
CA PRO A 97 0.86 -14.72 -13.91
C PRO A 97 0.60 -13.33 -13.33
N ILE A 98 1.16 -13.06 -12.18
CA ILE A 98 1.13 -11.75 -11.54
C ILE A 98 2.54 -11.20 -11.42
N GLU A 99 2.68 -9.90 -11.63
CA GLU A 99 3.90 -9.17 -11.30
C GLU A 99 3.85 -8.74 -9.85
N ALA A 100 4.89 -9.09 -9.09
CA ALA A 100 5.10 -8.63 -7.73
C ALA A 100 6.37 -7.79 -7.67
N ARG A 101 6.26 -6.59 -7.12
CA ARG A 101 7.37 -5.67 -6.95
C ARG A 101 7.48 -5.25 -5.49
N ALA A 102 8.63 -5.49 -4.88
CA ALA A 102 8.99 -4.97 -3.57
C ALA A 102 9.49 -3.52 -3.69
N ILE A 103 8.93 -2.63 -2.89
CA ILE A 103 9.26 -1.21 -2.89
C ILE A 103 9.68 -0.84 -1.48
N PRO A 104 10.97 -0.61 -1.22
CA PRO A 104 11.44 -0.23 0.11
C PRO A 104 10.98 1.18 0.49
N ASN A 105 10.77 1.39 1.77
CA ASN A 105 10.62 2.72 2.35
C ASN A 105 12.01 3.34 2.60
N GLU A 106 12.02 4.64 2.89
CA GLU A 106 13.25 5.35 3.24
C GLU A 106 13.97 4.67 4.42
N GLY A 107 15.28 4.54 4.33
CA GLY A 107 16.11 3.83 5.32
C GLY A 107 16.11 2.30 5.16
N PHE A 108 15.46 1.74 4.16
CA PHE A 108 15.45 0.31 3.88
C PHE A 108 15.83 0.00 2.44
N GLN A 109 16.30 -1.21 2.21
CA GLN A 109 16.51 -1.78 0.88
C GLN A 109 15.89 -3.17 0.82
N PHE A 110 15.45 -3.55 -0.38
CA PHE A 110 14.96 -4.91 -0.60
C PHE A 110 16.13 -5.91 -0.49
N SER A 111 15.91 -6.98 0.25
CA SER A 111 16.88 -8.07 0.43
C SER A 111 16.54 -9.26 -0.45
N SER A 112 15.35 -9.83 -0.27
CA SER A 112 14.94 -11.05 -0.96
C SER A 112 13.43 -11.27 -0.84
N TRP A 113 12.93 -12.20 -1.66
CA TRP A 113 11.66 -12.86 -1.44
C TRP A 113 11.91 -14.16 -0.65
N LEU A 114 11.18 -14.36 0.46
CA LEU A 114 11.43 -15.49 1.36
C LEU A 114 11.17 -16.84 0.67
N GLU A 115 10.11 -16.92 -0.14
CA GLU A 115 9.67 -18.14 -0.82
C GLU A 115 10.37 -18.38 -2.16
N PHE A 116 11.10 -17.40 -2.66
CA PHE A 116 11.78 -17.45 -3.95
C PHE A 116 13.25 -17.06 -3.80
N PRO A 117 14.19 -17.85 -4.32
CA PRO A 117 15.63 -17.53 -4.22
C PRO A 117 16.07 -16.39 -5.15
N ASP A 118 15.13 -15.63 -5.71
CA ASP A 118 15.42 -14.52 -6.60
C ASP A 118 15.68 -13.25 -5.80
N SER A 119 16.78 -12.57 -6.11
CA SER A 119 17.17 -11.30 -5.51
C SER A 119 16.59 -10.09 -6.25
N ASN A 120 15.86 -10.28 -7.34
CA ASN A 120 15.20 -9.18 -8.03
C ASN A 120 14.00 -8.67 -7.25
N ALA A 121 13.94 -7.37 -7.05
CA ALA A 121 12.81 -6.73 -6.38
C ALA A 121 11.49 -6.87 -7.18
N THR A 122 11.57 -7.12 -8.49
CA THR A 122 10.42 -7.40 -9.35
C THR A 122 10.49 -8.82 -9.88
N ILE A 123 9.45 -9.59 -9.61
CA ILE A 123 9.30 -10.98 -10.04
C ILE A 123 7.96 -11.21 -10.71
N HIS A 124 7.91 -12.21 -11.60
CA HIS A 124 6.66 -12.70 -12.17
C HIS A 124 6.39 -14.09 -11.58
N VAL A 125 5.29 -14.23 -10.89
CA VAL A 125 4.95 -15.47 -10.20
C VAL A 125 3.62 -16.01 -10.67
N GLN A 126 3.52 -17.32 -10.68
CA GLN A 126 2.26 -18.02 -10.88
C GLN A 126 1.73 -18.46 -9.52
N VAL A 127 0.52 -18.00 -9.19
CA VAL A 127 -0.11 -18.30 -7.91
C VAL A 127 -0.43 -19.79 -7.84
N THR A 128 -0.13 -20.40 -6.71
CA THR A 128 -0.57 -21.75 -6.32
C THR A 128 -1.65 -21.63 -5.24
N ASP A 129 -2.25 -22.73 -4.80
CA ASP A 129 -3.26 -22.71 -3.73
C ASP A 129 -2.80 -23.61 -2.57
N PRO A 130 -2.49 -23.06 -1.38
CA PRO A 130 -2.37 -21.64 -1.04
C PRO A 130 -1.07 -21.00 -1.58
N PHE A 131 -1.04 -19.69 -1.73
CA PHE A 131 0.13 -18.93 -2.14
C PHE A 131 0.52 -17.90 -1.08
N THR A 132 1.79 -17.89 -0.70
CA THR A 132 2.35 -16.88 0.20
C THR A 132 3.54 -16.22 -0.48
N LEU A 133 3.67 -14.92 -0.31
CA LEU A 133 4.80 -14.14 -0.77
C LEU A 133 5.21 -13.15 0.31
N THR A 134 6.47 -13.24 0.73
CA THR A 134 7.03 -12.42 1.79
C THR A 134 8.19 -11.59 1.25
N ALA A 135 8.05 -10.27 1.26
CA ALA A 135 9.15 -9.36 0.95
C ALA A 135 9.98 -9.10 2.21
N VAL A 136 11.28 -9.36 2.11
CA VAL A 136 12.25 -9.09 3.18
C VAL A 136 13.03 -7.83 2.83
N PHE A 137 12.99 -6.87 3.75
CA PHE A 137 13.77 -5.64 3.66
C PHE A 137 14.81 -5.62 4.79
N ILE A 138 15.92 -5.02 4.52
CA ILE A 138 16.96 -4.76 5.52
C ILE A 138 17.21 -3.26 5.58
N PRO A 139 17.63 -2.73 6.74
CA PRO A 139 18.05 -1.35 6.81
C PRO A 139 19.10 -1.08 5.74
N THR A 140 18.97 0.02 5.02
CA THR A 140 20.14 0.54 4.31
C THR A 140 21.12 0.94 5.39
N ASN A 141 22.13 0.10 5.61
CA ASN A 141 23.31 0.63 6.23
C ASN A 141 23.75 1.75 5.29
N LEU A 142 23.56 2.99 5.71
CA LEU A 142 24.31 4.08 5.11
C LEU A 142 25.73 3.58 5.17
N SER A 143 26.25 3.22 4.01
CA SER A 143 27.50 2.49 3.87
C SER A 143 28.53 3.19 4.75
N SER A 144 29.26 2.39 5.52
CA SER A 144 30.44 2.84 6.26
C SER A 144 31.21 3.82 5.39
N GLY A 145 31.15 5.10 5.73
CA GLY A 145 31.86 6.14 4.97
C GLY A 145 31.00 7.29 4.44
N THR A 146 29.71 7.36 4.70
CA THR A 146 28.89 8.52 4.30
C THR A 146 28.69 9.43 5.48
N THR A 147 29.43 10.53 5.52
CA THR A 147 29.17 11.65 6.41
C THR A 147 28.15 12.58 5.75
N VAL A 148 27.20 13.07 6.51
CA VAL A 148 26.15 13.98 6.05
C VAL A 148 26.36 15.34 6.70
N ILE A 149 26.16 16.43 5.93
CA ILE A 149 26.07 17.77 6.50
C ILE A 149 24.73 17.83 7.24
N ASN A 150 24.81 18.01 8.56
CA ASN A 150 23.65 18.09 9.44
C ASN A 150 23.14 19.52 9.58
N GLU A 151 24.05 20.47 9.74
CA GLU A 151 23.71 21.87 9.91
C GLU A 151 24.79 22.75 9.29
N ILE A 152 24.36 23.88 8.75
CA ILE A 152 25.22 24.96 8.26
C ILE A 152 24.81 26.24 8.97
N ASN A 153 25.72 26.82 9.72
CA ASN A 153 25.55 28.14 10.28
C ASN A 153 26.36 29.17 9.46
N TYR A 154 25.66 30.05 8.80
CA TYR A 154 26.30 31.14 8.05
C TYR A 154 25.65 32.47 8.44
N ASN A 155 26.46 33.52 8.48
CA ASN A 155 26.01 34.87 8.72
C ASN A 155 25.27 35.05 10.07
N SER A 156 25.91 34.61 11.15
CA SER A 156 25.41 34.82 12.50
C SER A 156 25.21 36.30 12.81
N SER A 157 24.22 36.64 13.65
CA SER A 157 24.00 38.01 14.07
C SER A 157 25.15 38.52 14.96
N ASP A 158 25.44 39.81 14.94
CA ASP A 158 26.50 40.45 15.74
C ASP A 158 26.40 40.19 17.25
N ASP A 159 25.19 39.88 17.76
CA ASP A 159 24.94 39.52 19.16
C ASP A 159 25.34 38.10 19.51
N TYR A 160 25.49 37.20 18.51
CA TYR A 160 25.87 35.79 18.65
C TYR A 160 26.99 35.46 17.65
N ASN A 161 28.09 36.22 17.74
CA ASN A 161 29.21 36.03 16.82
C ASN A 161 29.92 34.71 17.03
N SER A 162 29.25 33.62 16.61
CA SER A 162 29.89 32.37 16.30
C SER A 162 30.36 32.46 14.83
N ASP A 163 31.63 32.24 14.58
CA ASP A 163 32.14 32.09 13.22
C ASP A 163 31.27 31.11 12.41
N ASP A 164 31.29 31.20 11.10
CA ASP A 164 30.59 30.25 10.23
C ASP A 164 31.09 28.85 10.48
N TRP A 165 30.16 27.91 10.57
CA TRP A 165 30.50 26.49 10.82
C TRP A 165 29.58 25.53 10.08
N VAL A 166 30.06 24.34 9.87
CA VAL A 166 29.32 23.22 9.30
C VAL A 166 29.41 22.05 10.26
N GLU A 167 28.24 21.49 10.62
CA GLU A 167 28.16 20.28 11.40
C GLU A 167 28.07 19.07 10.47
N LEU A 168 28.97 18.12 10.68
CA LEU A 168 28.95 16.82 10.01
C LEU A 168 28.47 15.75 10.98
N ILE A 169 27.50 14.95 10.55
CA ILE A 169 27.04 13.80 11.30
C ILE A 169 27.43 12.49 10.60
N ASN A 170 27.87 11.54 11.40
CA ASN A 170 27.99 10.15 10.98
C ASN A 170 26.69 9.41 11.37
N PRO A 171 25.77 9.15 10.46
CA PRO A 171 24.53 8.44 10.79
C PRO A 171 24.73 6.93 10.96
N GLY A 172 25.93 6.41 10.69
CA GLY A 172 26.27 5.00 10.85
C GLY A 172 26.86 4.67 12.22
N GLU A 173 26.96 3.37 12.52
CA GLU A 173 27.57 2.85 13.75
C GLU A 173 29.09 2.66 13.65
N ILE A 174 29.66 2.80 12.47
CA ILE A 174 31.09 2.59 12.21
C ILE A 174 31.78 3.95 12.15
N GLU A 175 32.90 4.07 12.84
CA GLU A 175 33.73 5.28 12.81
C GLU A 175 34.17 5.61 11.39
N ILE A 176 34.11 6.89 11.04
CA ILE A 176 34.59 7.41 9.75
C ILE A 176 35.78 8.30 10.02
N ASP A 177 36.91 7.97 9.40
CA ASP A 177 38.07 8.83 9.39
C ASP A 177 37.85 9.97 8.39
N ILE A 178 37.75 11.19 8.90
CA ILE A 178 37.60 12.42 8.12
C ILE A 178 38.93 13.20 8.02
N SER A 179 40.06 12.60 8.40
CA SER A 179 41.36 13.20 8.23
C SER A 179 41.61 13.53 6.75
N ASP A 180 42.20 14.65 6.50
CA ASP A 180 42.48 15.16 5.15
C ASP A 180 41.25 15.52 4.28
N TRP A 181 40.05 15.52 4.85
CA TRP A 181 38.89 16.01 4.14
C TRP A 181 38.93 17.53 4.00
N ILE A 182 38.50 18.03 2.86
CA ILE A 182 38.43 19.46 2.58
C ILE A 182 36.98 19.81 2.28
N LEU A 183 36.40 20.71 3.07
CA LEU A 183 35.13 21.32 2.76
C LEU A 183 35.40 22.51 1.83
N LYS A 184 34.71 22.55 0.69
CA LYS A 184 34.80 23.66 -0.27
C LYS A 184 33.42 24.10 -0.67
N ASP A 185 33.28 25.39 -0.89
CA ASP A 185 32.23 25.96 -1.70
C ASP A 185 32.70 26.12 -3.15
N ASP A 186 31.81 26.46 -4.06
CA ASP A 186 32.05 26.44 -5.51
C ASP A 186 33.00 27.56 -6.02
N ASP A 187 33.52 28.42 -5.15
CA ASP A 187 34.28 29.62 -5.56
C ASP A 187 35.81 29.41 -5.61
N ASN A 188 36.30 28.13 -5.72
CA ASN A 188 37.70 27.85 -5.96
C ASN A 188 37.95 26.59 -6.77
#